data_54ba89e0866c048d7f725ea7c5803964
#
_entry.id   54ba89e0866c048d7f725ea7c5803964
#
_cell.length_a   1.000
_cell.length_b   1.000
_cell.length_c   1.000
_cell.angle_alpha   90.00
_cell.angle_beta   90.00
_cell.angle_gamma   90.00
#
_symmetry.space_group_name_H-M   'P 1'
#
loop_
_entity.id
_entity.type
_entity.pdbx_description
1 polymer ?
#
loop_
_entity_poly.entity_id
_entity_poly.type
_entity_poly.pdbx_seq_one_letter_code
_entity_poly.pdbx_strand_id
1 'polypeptide(L)'
;MYSSELIKGTLKTIVLNLLKENGKMYGYQITQRVKELTDGKIQITEGALYPTLHSLEKSGELDTHKEYMGKRVRKYYSLTKQGHVTANQKVNELTDFMNTMNFLLDLEGRTSNG
;
A
#
# COMPACT_ATOMS: atom_id res chain seq x y z
N MET A 1 15.01 8.69 3.09
CA MET A 1 13.93 8.34 2.14
C MET A 1 14.35 7.14 1.30
N TYR A 2 13.42 6.25 1.04
CA TYR A 2 13.72 5.04 0.28
C TYR A 2 13.70 5.30 -1.23
N SER A 3 14.35 4.43 -2.00
CA SER A 3 14.33 4.54 -3.45
C SER A 3 12.93 4.31 -4.01
N SER A 4 12.66 4.90 -5.17
CA SER A 4 11.37 4.73 -5.84
C SER A 4 11.11 3.27 -6.21
N GLU A 5 12.16 2.48 -6.47
CA GLU A 5 12.02 1.06 -6.78
C GLU A 5 11.43 0.26 -5.61
N LEU A 6 11.94 0.52 -4.39
CA LEU A 6 11.43 -0.16 -3.20
C LEU A 6 9.97 0.20 -2.93
N ILE A 7 9.65 1.48 -3.06
CA ILE A 7 8.27 1.95 -2.86
C ILE A 7 7.36 1.36 -3.93
N LYS A 8 7.79 1.41 -5.19
CA LYS A 8 6.99 0.92 -6.32
C LYS A 8 6.68 -0.57 -6.19
N GLY A 9 7.65 -1.36 -5.73
CA GLY A 9 7.47 -2.80 -5.56
C GLY A 9 6.52 -3.19 -4.43
N THR A 10 6.25 -2.28 -3.50
CA THR A 10 5.40 -2.55 -2.33
C THR A 10 4.10 -1.76 -2.33
N LEU A 11 3.90 -0.88 -3.30
CA LEU A 11 2.82 0.10 -3.26
C LEU A 11 1.42 -0.54 -3.26
N LYS A 12 1.19 -1.57 -4.06
CA LYS A 12 -0.10 -2.27 -4.06
C LYS A 12 -0.41 -2.84 -2.68
N THR A 13 0.56 -3.45 -2.04
CA THR A 13 0.41 -4.01 -0.71
C THR A 13 0.07 -2.94 0.32
N ILE A 14 0.79 -1.81 0.26
CA ILE A 14 0.54 -0.67 1.15
C ILE A 14 -0.88 -0.16 1.00
N VAL A 15 -1.32 0.09 -0.23
CA VAL A 15 -2.66 0.62 -0.51
C VAL A 15 -3.74 -0.35 -0.05
N LEU A 16 -3.61 -1.62 -0.40
CA LEU A 16 -4.60 -2.63 -0.02
C LEU A 16 -4.71 -2.76 1.50
N ASN A 17 -3.58 -2.76 2.19
CA ASN A 17 -3.60 -2.89 3.64
C ASN A 17 -4.22 -1.67 4.34
N LEU A 18 -3.92 -0.47 3.85
CA LEU A 18 -4.53 0.74 4.40
C LEU A 18 -6.04 0.75 4.23
N LEU A 19 -6.52 0.34 3.07
CA LEU A 19 -7.96 0.28 2.82
C LEU A 19 -8.64 -0.81 3.65
N LYS A 20 -7.95 -1.91 3.89
CA LYS A 20 -8.45 -2.95 4.78
C LYS A 20 -8.65 -2.41 6.20
N GLU A 21 -7.72 -1.64 6.70
CA GLU A 21 -7.77 -1.11 8.06
C GLU A 21 -8.71 0.07 8.24
N ASN A 22 -8.84 0.92 7.21
CA ASN A 22 -9.56 2.18 7.33
C ASN A 22 -10.93 2.21 6.63
N GLY A 23 -11.26 1.19 5.87
CA GLY A 23 -12.52 1.11 5.13
C GLY A 23 -12.43 1.82 3.79
N LYS A 24 -12.77 3.10 3.75
CA LYS A 24 -12.67 3.88 2.52
C LYS A 24 -11.76 5.08 2.70
N MET A 25 -10.99 5.38 1.64
CA MET A 25 -10.08 6.52 1.66
C MET A 25 -10.01 7.14 0.27
N TYR A 26 -9.80 8.46 0.21
CA TYR A 26 -9.45 9.09 -1.05
C TYR A 26 -7.92 9.23 -1.16
N GLY A 27 -7.43 9.49 -2.38
CA GLY A 27 -5.99 9.41 -2.66
C GLY A 27 -5.12 10.23 -1.72
N TYR A 28 -5.51 11.47 -1.46
CA TYR A 28 -4.73 12.33 -0.56
C TYR A 28 -4.62 11.73 0.86
N GLN A 29 -5.70 11.14 1.37
CA GLN A 29 -5.67 10.49 2.68
C GLN A 29 -4.67 9.34 2.71
N ILE A 30 -4.60 8.57 1.63
CA ILE A 30 -3.66 7.46 1.53
C ILE A 30 -2.22 7.96 1.65
N THR A 31 -1.87 8.99 0.87
CA THR A 31 -0.51 9.53 0.90
C THR A 31 -0.17 10.12 2.27
N GLN A 32 -1.10 10.85 2.88
CA GLN A 32 -0.87 11.46 4.18
C GLN A 32 -0.73 10.41 5.28
N ARG A 33 -1.56 9.37 5.24
CA ARG A 33 -1.52 8.32 6.25
C ARG A 33 -0.20 7.55 6.21
N VAL A 34 0.30 7.23 5.02
CA VAL A 34 1.60 6.57 4.88
C VAL A 34 2.71 7.46 5.42
N LYS A 35 2.67 8.74 5.10
CA LYS A 35 3.66 9.69 5.57
C LYS A 35 3.66 9.77 7.11
N GLU A 36 2.48 9.87 7.72
CA GLU A 36 2.33 9.93 9.17
C GLU A 36 2.84 8.66 9.86
N LEU A 37 2.43 7.50 9.36
CA LEU A 37 2.81 6.21 9.96
C LEU A 37 4.30 5.93 9.88
N THR A 38 4.99 6.54 8.94
CA THR A 38 6.43 6.29 8.71
C THR A 38 7.31 7.48 9.08
N ASP A 39 6.75 8.49 9.75
CA ASP A 39 7.49 9.74 10.07
C ASP A 39 8.15 10.33 8.84
N GLY A 40 7.45 10.32 7.72
CA GLY A 40 7.93 10.87 6.45
C GLY A 40 8.94 10.01 5.72
N LYS A 41 9.29 8.83 6.22
CA LYS A 41 10.28 7.95 5.58
C LYS A 41 9.77 7.39 4.27
N ILE A 42 8.47 7.14 4.16
CA ILE A 42 7.84 6.73 2.91
C ILE A 42 6.89 7.83 2.48
N GLN A 43 7.15 8.38 1.30
CA GLN A 43 6.29 9.39 0.70
C GLN A 43 5.89 8.91 -0.68
N ILE A 44 4.58 8.81 -0.88
CA ILE A 44 4.01 8.31 -2.14
C ILE A 44 3.60 9.52 -2.97
N THR A 45 4.11 9.60 -4.20
CA THR A 45 3.73 10.67 -5.12
C THR A 45 2.39 10.34 -5.77
N GLU A 46 1.67 11.36 -6.22
CA GLU A 46 0.45 11.16 -6.98
C GLU A 46 0.72 10.39 -8.27
N GLY A 47 1.85 10.66 -8.91
CA GLY A 47 2.23 9.95 -10.13
C GLY A 47 2.43 8.46 -9.96
N ALA A 48 2.77 8.00 -8.75
CA ALA A 48 2.86 6.58 -8.43
C ALA A 48 1.53 6.03 -7.93
N LEU A 49 0.81 6.80 -7.12
CA LEU A 49 -0.42 6.33 -6.47
C LEU A 49 -1.56 6.07 -7.44
N TYR A 50 -1.89 7.06 -8.29
CA TYR A 50 -3.09 6.95 -9.12
C TYR A 50 -3.03 5.83 -10.15
N PRO A 51 -1.93 5.55 -10.83
CA PRO A 51 -1.83 4.37 -11.68
C PRO A 51 -2.05 3.06 -10.91
N THR A 52 -1.56 3.00 -9.66
CA THR A 52 -1.75 1.83 -8.80
C THR A 52 -3.22 1.66 -8.43
N LEU A 53 -3.90 2.73 -8.04
CA LEU A 53 -5.33 2.70 -7.74
C LEU A 53 -6.14 2.27 -8.96
N HIS A 54 -5.84 2.81 -10.13
CA HIS A 54 -6.50 2.43 -11.38
C HIS A 54 -6.30 0.96 -11.72
N SER A 55 -5.08 0.46 -11.54
CA SER A 55 -4.77 -0.94 -11.79
C SER A 55 -5.57 -1.86 -10.87
N LEU A 56 -5.65 -1.52 -9.59
CA LEU A 56 -6.40 -2.30 -8.60
C LEU A 56 -7.91 -2.24 -8.83
N GLU A 57 -8.42 -1.10 -9.27
CA GLU A 57 -9.81 -0.95 -9.65
C GLU A 57 -10.13 -1.82 -10.87
N LYS A 58 -9.28 -1.75 -11.88
CA LYS A 58 -9.46 -2.49 -13.13
C LYS A 58 -9.41 -4.00 -12.91
N SER A 59 -8.58 -4.48 -11.99
CA SER A 59 -8.50 -5.91 -11.70
C SER A 59 -9.51 -6.38 -10.65
N GLY A 60 -10.41 -5.51 -10.19
CA GLY A 60 -11.53 -5.91 -9.35
C GLY A 60 -11.25 -5.93 -7.85
N GLU A 61 -10.09 -5.44 -7.39
CA GLU A 61 -9.79 -5.36 -5.96
C GLU A 61 -10.38 -4.13 -5.30
N LEU A 62 -10.64 -3.06 -6.06
CA LEU A 62 -11.19 -1.83 -5.50
C LEU A 62 -12.50 -1.43 -6.15
N ASP A 63 -13.42 -0.95 -5.31
CA ASP A 63 -14.60 -0.20 -5.73
C ASP A 63 -14.32 1.28 -5.53
N THR A 64 -15.03 2.11 -6.28
CA THR A 64 -14.93 3.55 -6.15
C THR A 64 -16.29 4.14 -5.84
N HIS A 65 -16.27 5.24 -5.09
CA HIS A 65 -17.46 5.96 -4.71
C HIS A 65 -17.15 7.45 -4.74
N LYS A 66 -17.96 8.22 -5.47
CA LYS A 66 -17.79 9.68 -5.55
C LYS A 66 -18.68 10.37 -4.54
N GLU A 67 -18.11 11.32 -3.80
CA GLU A 67 -18.85 12.18 -2.90
C GLU A 67 -18.72 13.62 -3.38
N TYR A 68 -19.85 14.30 -3.46
CA TYR A 68 -19.92 15.67 -3.92
C TYR A 68 -19.92 16.61 -2.72
N MET A 69 -18.98 17.56 -2.73
CA MET A 69 -18.81 18.53 -1.65
C MET A 69 -18.88 19.92 -2.28
N GLY A 70 -20.11 20.41 -2.50
CA GLY A 70 -20.33 21.62 -3.27
C GLY A 70 -19.91 21.40 -4.72
N LYS A 71 -18.93 22.18 -5.18
CA LYS A 71 -18.37 22.05 -6.54
C LYS A 71 -17.24 21.03 -6.62
N ARG A 72 -16.80 20.49 -5.47
CA ARG A 72 -15.73 19.51 -5.44
C ARG A 72 -16.27 18.10 -5.46
N VAL A 73 -15.50 17.20 -6.08
CA VAL A 73 -15.80 15.77 -6.10
C VAL A 73 -14.62 15.04 -5.49
N ARG A 74 -14.89 14.22 -4.48
CA ARG A 74 -13.90 13.30 -3.93
C ARG A 74 -14.21 11.90 -4.41
N LYS A 75 -13.19 11.22 -4.90
CA LYS A 75 -13.30 9.82 -5.28
C LYS A 75 -12.71 8.97 -4.17
N TYR A 76 -13.56 8.20 -3.52
CA TYR A 76 -13.14 7.27 -2.47
C TYR A 76 -12.93 5.90 -3.06
N TYR A 77 -12.00 5.17 -2.46
CA TYR A 77 -11.67 3.80 -2.82
C TYR A 77 -11.90 2.91 -1.61
N SER A 78 -12.43 1.73 -1.85
CA SER A 78 -12.64 0.72 -0.81
C SER A 78 -12.38 -0.66 -1.38
N LEU A 79 -12.09 -1.63 -0.52
CA LEU A 79 -11.83 -3.00 -0.96
C LEU A 79 -13.14 -3.68 -1.35
N THR A 80 -13.10 -4.39 -2.48
CA THR A 80 -14.13 -5.38 -2.81
C THR A 80 -13.87 -6.63 -1.96
N LYS A 81 -14.76 -7.61 -2.04
CA LYS A 81 -14.56 -8.91 -1.42
C LYS A 81 -13.25 -9.55 -1.89
N GLN A 82 -13.00 -9.51 -3.21
CA GLN A 82 -11.74 -9.96 -3.79
C GLN A 82 -10.55 -9.15 -3.27
N GLY A 83 -10.74 -7.85 -3.09
CA GLY A 83 -9.69 -6.97 -2.56
C GLY A 83 -9.25 -7.35 -1.17
N HIS A 84 -10.19 -7.77 -0.31
CA HIS A 84 -9.85 -8.26 1.03
C HIS A 84 -8.98 -9.51 0.96
N VAL A 85 -9.30 -10.44 0.07
CA VAL A 85 -8.51 -11.66 -0.13
C VAL A 85 -7.12 -11.29 -0.63
N THR A 86 -7.04 -10.43 -1.64
CA THR A 86 -5.76 -10.01 -2.21
C THR A 86 -4.92 -9.25 -1.19
N ALA A 87 -5.54 -8.40 -0.37
CA ALA A 87 -4.82 -7.67 0.68
C ALA A 87 -4.11 -8.62 1.64
N ASN A 88 -4.83 -9.65 2.12
CA ASN A 88 -4.26 -10.64 3.02
C ASN A 88 -3.12 -11.41 2.37
N GLN A 89 -3.30 -11.85 1.12
CA GLN A 89 -2.29 -12.57 0.38
C GLN A 89 -1.02 -11.74 0.17
N LYS A 90 -1.18 -10.48 -0.20
CA LYS A 90 -0.04 -9.59 -0.46
C LYS A 90 0.71 -9.22 0.80
N VAL A 91 0.02 -9.00 1.91
CA VAL A 91 0.68 -8.72 3.19
C VAL A 91 1.48 -9.95 3.62
N ASN A 92 0.90 -11.15 3.52
CA ASN A 92 1.60 -12.38 3.87
C ASN A 92 2.81 -12.63 2.98
N GLU A 93 2.68 -12.39 1.69
CA GLU A 93 3.77 -12.52 0.73
C GLU A 93 4.92 -11.57 1.08
N LEU A 94 4.59 -10.31 1.36
CA LEU A 94 5.61 -9.31 1.69
C LEU A 94 6.28 -9.62 3.02
N THR A 95 5.52 -10.04 4.02
CA THR A 95 6.07 -10.42 5.33
C THR A 95 7.04 -11.58 5.19
N ASP A 96 6.65 -12.60 4.45
CA ASP A 96 7.50 -13.76 4.17
C ASP A 96 8.78 -13.34 3.43
N PHE A 97 8.62 -12.49 2.42
CA PHE A 97 9.75 -11.97 1.66
C PHE A 97 10.71 -11.18 2.55
N MET A 98 10.20 -10.33 3.44
CA MET A 98 11.04 -9.58 4.37
C MET A 98 11.81 -10.50 5.30
N ASN A 99 11.18 -11.55 5.81
CA ASN A 99 11.86 -12.54 6.65
C ASN A 99 12.98 -13.25 5.88
N THR A 100 12.71 -13.62 4.63
CA THR A 100 13.71 -14.24 3.76
C THR A 100 14.87 -13.28 3.48
N MET A 101 14.56 -12.01 3.22
CA MET A 101 15.61 -11.00 3.01
C MET A 101 16.46 -10.77 4.24
N ASN A 102 15.84 -10.73 5.43
CA ASN A 102 16.57 -10.60 6.69
C ASN A 102 17.58 -11.75 6.84
N PHE A 103 17.16 -12.96 6.54
CA PHE A 103 18.01 -14.13 6.58
C PHE A 103 19.13 -14.05 5.53
N LEU A 104 18.76 -13.73 4.29
CA LEU A 104 19.71 -13.64 3.17
C LEU A 104 20.81 -12.60 3.43
N LEU A 105 20.42 -11.45 3.96
CA LEU A 105 21.35 -10.35 4.20
C LEU A 105 22.03 -10.42 5.58
N ASP A 106 21.69 -11.42 6.37
CA ASP A 106 22.24 -11.63 7.71
C ASP A 106 22.04 -10.44 8.64
N LEU A 107 20.88 -9.77 8.51
CA LEU A 107 20.60 -8.57 9.31
C LEU A 107 20.42 -8.88 10.80
N GLU A 108 20.05 -10.14 11.12
CA GLU A 108 19.86 -10.59 12.50
C GLU A 108 21.06 -11.39 13.02
N GLY A 109 22.18 -11.37 12.30
CA GLY A 109 23.39 -12.04 12.74
C GLY A 109 23.34 -13.56 12.69
N ARG A 110 22.66 -14.15 11.70
CA ARG A 110 22.56 -15.61 11.56
C ARG A 110 23.91 -16.32 11.49
N THR A 111 24.93 -15.59 11.02
CA THR A 111 26.29 -16.14 10.90
C THR A 111 27.20 -15.71 12.03
N SER A 112 26.68 -15.01 13.05
CA SER A 112 27.49 -14.51 14.15
C SER A 112 28.20 -15.59 14.93
N ASN A 113 27.70 -16.81 14.86
CA ASN A 113 28.30 -17.97 15.57
C ASN A 113 29.09 -18.87 14.64
N GLY A 114 29.12 -18.55 13.39
CA GLY A 114 29.76 -19.37 12.37
C GLY A 114 31.20 -19.07 12.19
#